data_0d2aef4ea18244c83ce1ff1bfc0cf267
#
_entry.id   0d2aef4ea18244c83ce1ff1bfc0cf267
#
_cell.length_a   1.000
_cell.length_b   1.000
_cell.length_c   1.000
_cell.angle_alpha   90.00
_cell.angle_beta   90.00
_cell.angle_gamma   90.00
#
_symmetry.space_group_name_H-M   'P 1'
#
loop_
_entity.id
_entity.type
_entity.pdbx_description
1 polymer ?
#
loop_
_entity_poly.entity_id
_entity_poly.type
_entity_poly.pdbx_seq_one_letter_code
_entity_poly.pdbx_strand_id
1 'polypeptide(L)'
;MKEVILAKSAGFCFGVQRAMDTVYAEADKKNVYTYGPIIHNTEVVNELESKGVKAVNDISEIPEPEKSTVIIRSHGVSKAVYESIKNSGAKIVDATCPFVLKIHKIVKDASAEGDQIVICLLYTSPSP
;
A
#
# COMPACT_ATOMS: atom_id res chain seq x y z
N MET A 1 8.89 -39.80 9.77
CA MET A 1 9.22 -38.38 9.80
C MET A 1 8.27 -37.66 8.84
N LYS A 2 7.66 -36.58 9.26
CA LYS A 2 6.81 -35.78 8.35
C LYS A 2 7.71 -34.91 7.48
N GLU A 3 7.55 -35.01 6.18
CA GLU A 3 8.25 -34.16 5.23
C GLU A 3 7.49 -32.81 5.05
N VAL A 4 8.23 -31.72 5.05
CA VAL A 4 7.68 -30.38 4.73
C VAL A 4 8.08 -30.03 3.31
N ILE A 5 7.10 -29.86 2.46
CA ILE A 5 7.32 -29.48 1.06
C ILE A 5 6.96 -28.01 0.89
N LEU A 6 7.95 -27.20 0.51
CA LEU A 6 7.74 -25.78 0.22
C LEU A 6 7.28 -25.62 -1.24
N ALA A 7 6.16 -24.93 -1.43
CA ALA A 7 5.68 -24.62 -2.78
C ALA A 7 6.69 -23.74 -3.54
N LYS A 8 6.88 -23.99 -4.84
CA LYS A 8 7.81 -23.19 -5.67
C LYS A 8 7.42 -21.72 -5.76
N SER A 9 6.13 -21.42 -5.61
CA SER A 9 5.57 -20.07 -5.63
C SER A 9 5.29 -19.51 -4.24
N ALA A 10 5.87 -20.10 -3.18
CA ALA A 10 5.71 -19.60 -1.83
C ALA A 10 6.34 -18.21 -1.69
N GLY A 11 5.65 -17.29 -1.05
CA GLY A 11 6.09 -15.92 -0.84
C GLY A 11 4.97 -14.89 -1.05
N PHE A 12 5.36 -13.64 -1.16
CA PHE A 12 4.42 -12.56 -1.46
C PHE A 12 3.88 -12.65 -2.89
N CYS A 13 2.64 -12.23 -3.09
CA CYS A 13 2.13 -12.00 -4.44
C CYS A 13 2.88 -10.85 -5.10
N PHE A 14 2.77 -10.75 -6.42
CA PHE A 14 3.44 -9.70 -7.21
C PHE A 14 3.21 -8.28 -6.65
N GLY A 15 1.97 -7.95 -6.27
CA GLY A 15 1.64 -6.60 -5.79
C GLY A 15 2.27 -6.27 -4.44
N VAL A 16 2.31 -7.23 -3.52
CA VAL A 16 2.95 -7.07 -2.21
C VAL A 16 4.47 -7.03 -2.36
N GLN A 17 5.06 -7.91 -3.15
CA GLN A 17 6.50 -7.90 -3.39
C GLN A 17 6.96 -6.57 -3.98
N ARG A 18 6.24 -6.05 -4.97
CA ARG A 18 6.51 -4.74 -5.56
C ARG A 18 6.42 -3.60 -4.53
N ALA A 19 5.41 -3.63 -3.65
CA ALA A 19 5.27 -2.63 -2.59
C ALA A 19 6.44 -2.70 -1.59
N MET A 20 6.85 -3.90 -1.20
CA MET A 20 7.99 -4.12 -0.31
C MET A 20 9.30 -3.60 -0.94
N ASP A 21 9.56 -3.96 -2.20
CA ASP A 21 10.76 -3.49 -2.92
C ASP A 21 10.77 -1.95 -3.01
N THR A 22 9.62 -1.34 -3.23
CA THR A 22 9.46 0.12 -3.26
C THR A 22 9.80 0.75 -1.91
N VAL A 23 9.31 0.19 -0.82
CA VAL A 23 9.61 0.71 0.53
C VAL A 23 11.08 0.58 0.87
N TYR A 24 11.69 -0.58 0.61
CA TYR A 24 13.11 -0.77 0.86
C TYR A 24 13.99 0.16 0.02
N ALA A 25 13.61 0.46 -1.21
CA ALA A 25 14.32 1.43 -2.06
C ALA A 25 14.25 2.87 -1.51
N GLU A 26 13.20 3.20 -0.77
CA GLU A 26 13.03 4.51 -0.15
C GLU A 26 13.55 4.58 1.31
N ALA A 27 13.76 3.43 1.98
CA ALA A 27 14.05 3.35 3.41
C ALA A 27 15.34 4.06 3.83
N ASP A 28 16.32 4.18 2.93
CA ASP A 28 17.59 4.88 3.23
C ASP A 28 17.45 6.41 3.20
N LYS A 29 16.28 6.92 2.79
CA LYS A 29 16.01 8.35 2.73
C LYS A 29 15.43 8.83 4.06
N LYS A 30 15.55 10.13 4.32
CA LYS A 30 14.96 10.75 5.51
C LYS A 30 13.47 11.06 5.29
N ASN A 31 12.72 11.06 6.39
CA ASN A 31 11.31 11.44 6.41
C ASN A 31 10.43 10.58 5.48
N VAL A 32 10.58 9.28 5.56
CA VAL A 32 9.78 8.31 4.79
C VAL A 32 8.68 7.75 5.68
N TYR A 33 7.47 7.81 5.16
CA TYR A 33 6.27 7.31 5.84
C TYR A 33 5.48 6.38 4.93
N THR A 34 4.81 5.41 5.50
CA THR A 34 3.80 4.62 4.79
C THR A 34 2.41 5.03 5.26
N TYR A 35 1.48 5.17 4.34
CA TYR A 35 0.09 5.43 4.69
C TYR A 35 -0.61 4.12 5.07
N GLY A 36 -0.71 3.90 6.38
CA GLY A 36 -1.01 2.60 6.98
C GLY A 36 0.17 1.63 6.88
N PRO A 37 0.11 0.48 7.56
CA PRO A 37 1.16 -0.53 7.47
C PRO A 37 1.28 -1.05 6.02
N ILE A 38 2.51 -1.20 5.53
CA ILE A 38 2.75 -1.63 4.14
C ILE A 38 2.19 -3.04 3.89
N ILE A 39 2.29 -3.89 4.88
CA ILE A 39 1.66 -5.21 4.95
C ILE A 39 1.20 -5.50 6.37
N HIS A 40 0.29 -6.45 6.53
CA HIS A 40 -0.20 -6.89 7.84
C HIS A 40 0.76 -7.92 8.47
N ASN A 41 2.01 -7.51 8.71
CA ASN A 41 3.04 -8.30 9.37
C ASN A 41 3.82 -7.40 10.32
N THR A 42 3.67 -7.63 11.61
CA THR A 42 4.26 -6.81 12.67
C THR A 42 5.79 -6.82 12.62
N GLU A 43 6.41 -7.95 12.29
CA GLU A 43 7.88 -8.05 12.22
C GLU A 43 8.44 -7.16 11.12
N VAL A 44 7.79 -7.15 9.95
CA VAL A 44 8.18 -6.30 8.83
C VAL A 44 7.97 -4.82 9.16
N VAL A 45 6.85 -4.48 9.80
CA VAL A 45 6.60 -3.10 10.23
C VAL A 45 7.68 -2.63 11.21
N ASN A 46 8.01 -3.44 12.21
CA ASN A 46 9.05 -3.12 13.18
C ASN A 46 10.44 -3.01 12.54
N GLU A 47 10.76 -3.86 11.58
CA GLU A 47 12.01 -3.76 10.81
C GLU A 47 12.08 -2.43 10.06
N LEU A 48 11.01 -2.04 9.36
CA LEU A 48 10.94 -0.78 8.64
C LEU A 48 11.03 0.43 9.57
N GLU A 49 10.40 0.38 10.73
CA GLU A 49 10.53 1.42 11.75
C GLU A 49 11.97 1.56 12.24
N SER A 50 12.69 0.45 12.42
CA SER A 50 14.11 0.47 12.77
C SER A 50 14.98 1.12 11.71
N LYS A 51 14.54 1.11 10.45
CA LYS A 51 15.17 1.78 9.31
C LYS A 51 14.70 3.23 9.12
N GLY A 52 13.81 3.71 9.99
CA GLY A 52 13.29 5.09 9.96
C GLY A 52 12.05 5.29 9.09
N VAL A 53 11.43 4.23 8.59
CA VAL A 53 10.15 4.30 7.88
C VAL A 53 9.03 4.08 8.87
N LYS A 54 8.16 5.08 9.05
CA LYS A 54 7.05 5.03 9.99
C LYS A 54 5.71 4.86 9.29
N ALA A 55 4.84 4.03 9.85
CA ALA A 55 3.46 3.93 9.40
C ALA A 55 2.62 5.02 10.08
N VAL A 56 1.83 5.75 9.28
CA VAL A 56 0.88 6.76 9.76
C VAL A 56 -0.53 6.44 9.24
N ASN A 57 -1.53 6.82 10.00
CA ASN A 57 -2.93 6.61 9.62
C ASN A 57 -3.57 7.86 9.00
N ASP A 58 -2.96 9.01 9.23
CA ASP A 58 -3.41 10.29 8.71
C ASP A 58 -2.23 11.19 8.37
N ILE A 59 -2.40 12.07 7.38
CA ILE A 59 -1.36 13.00 6.96
C ILE A 59 -0.98 14.00 8.06
N SER A 60 -1.89 14.29 8.98
CA SER A 60 -1.63 15.18 10.13
C SER A 60 -0.60 14.65 11.12
N GLU A 61 -0.30 13.36 11.06
CA GLU A 61 0.73 12.74 11.89
C GLU A 61 2.15 13.02 11.37
N ILE A 62 2.29 13.59 10.17
CA ILE A 62 3.59 13.93 9.55
C ILE A 62 3.94 15.39 9.87
N PRO A 63 5.02 15.65 10.60
CA PRO A 63 5.35 17.00 11.06
C PRO A 63 5.68 18.00 9.93
N GLU A 64 6.41 17.54 8.91
CA GLU A 64 6.84 18.35 7.77
C GLU A 64 6.50 17.62 6.45
N PRO A 65 5.23 17.64 6.03
CA PRO A 65 4.81 16.89 4.84
C PRO A 65 5.58 17.25 3.58
N GLU A 66 5.84 18.53 3.35
CA GLU A 66 6.55 19.02 2.17
C GLU A 66 8.01 18.56 2.05
N LYS A 67 8.60 18.05 3.14
CA LYS A 67 9.94 17.46 3.17
C LYS A 67 9.91 15.94 3.27
N SER A 68 8.72 15.36 3.21
CA SER A 68 8.48 13.96 3.46
C SER A 68 8.08 13.19 2.22
N THR A 69 8.39 11.90 2.22
CA THR A 69 7.90 10.96 1.20
C THR A 69 6.83 10.07 1.84
N VAL A 70 5.68 9.98 1.21
CA VAL A 70 4.58 9.12 1.62
C VAL A 70 4.39 8.00 0.62
N ILE A 71 4.52 6.77 1.09
CA ILE A 71 4.37 5.57 0.28
C ILE A 71 2.95 5.03 0.46
N ILE A 72 2.23 4.89 -0.65
CA ILE A 72 0.91 4.27 -0.68
C ILE A 72 1.08 2.76 -0.82
N ARG A 73 0.48 2.01 0.09
CA ARG A 73 0.54 0.53 0.11
C ARG A 73 -0.14 -0.12 -1.10
N SER A 74 0.06 -1.43 -1.28
CA SER A 74 -0.45 -2.19 -2.43
C SER A 74 -1.98 -2.16 -2.62
N HIS A 75 -2.74 -1.97 -1.55
CA HIS A 75 -4.21 -1.85 -1.60
C HIS A 75 -4.70 -0.53 -2.18
N GLY A 76 -3.83 0.47 -2.27
CA GLY A 76 -4.20 1.82 -2.64
C GLY A 76 -4.91 2.57 -1.51
N VAL A 77 -5.37 3.75 -1.85
CA VAL A 77 -6.14 4.64 -0.97
C VAL A 77 -7.32 5.23 -1.76
N SER A 78 -8.29 5.79 -1.04
CA SER A 78 -9.39 6.51 -1.69
C SER A 78 -8.87 7.78 -2.38
N LYS A 79 -9.65 8.28 -3.33
CA LYS A 79 -9.33 9.54 -4.02
C LYS A 79 -9.17 10.71 -3.03
N ALA A 80 -10.04 10.78 -2.03
CA ALA A 80 -9.99 11.84 -1.02
C ALA A 80 -8.67 11.80 -0.22
N VAL A 81 -8.22 10.61 0.17
CA VAL A 81 -6.93 10.42 0.86
C VAL A 81 -5.76 10.79 -0.05
N TYR A 82 -5.78 10.34 -1.31
CA TYR A 82 -4.74 10.68 -2.27
C TYR A 82 -4.59 12.19 -2.47
N GLU A 83 -5.71 12.90 -2.64
CA GLU A 83 -5.73 14.36 -2.77
C GLU A 83 -5.26 15.05 -1.48
N SER A 84 -5.61 14.52 -0.31
CA SER A 84 -5.13 15.04 0.99
C SER A 84 -3.60 14.96 1.09
N ILE A 85 -3.01 13.81 0.72
CA ILE A 85 -1.56 13.64 0.70
C ILE A 85 -0.91 14.60 -0.29
N LYS A 86 -1.48 14.70 -1.50
CA LYS A 86 -0.99 15.60 -2.55
C LYS A 86 -1.02 17.06 -2.12
N ASN A 87 -2.12 17.49 -1.51
CA ASN A 87 -2.31 18.88 -1.06
C ASN A 87 -1.40 19.24 0.12
N SER A 88 -0.92 18.27 0.88
CA SER A 88 0.04 18.49 1.97
C SER A 88 1.45 18.87 1.47
N GLY A 89 1.72 18.69 0.17
CA GLY A 89 3.02 18.92 -0.43
C GLY A 89 3.99 17.74 -0.31
N ALA A 90 3.60 16.63 0.29
CA ALA A 90 4.42 15.44 0.41
C ALA A 90 4.69 14.81 -0.96
N LYS A 91 5.90 14.25 -1.12
CA LYS A 91 6.21 13.42 -2.28
C LYS A 91 5.46 12.11 -2.18
N ILE A 92 4.67 11.77 -3.19
CA ILE A 92 3.94 10.51 -3.22
C ILE A 92 4.75 9.46 -3.99
N VAL A 93 4.92 8.29 -3.38
CA VAL A 93 5.39 7.08 -4.03
C VAL A 93 4.26 6.06 -3.99
N ASP A 94 3.60 5.89 -5.11
CA ASP A 94 2.42 5.02 -5.20
C ASP A 94 2.83 3.58 -5.49
N ALA A 95 2.75 2.73 -4.47
CA ALA A 95 3.00 1.30 -4.58
C ALA A 95 1.71 0.48 -4.75
N THR A 96 0.60 1.12 -5.10
CA THR A 96 -0.66 0.43 -5.39
C THR A 96 -0.45 -0.63 -6.46
N CYS A 97 -0.94 -1.84 -6.20
CA CYS A 97 -0.84 -2.95 -7.13
C CYS A 97 -1.53 -2.60 -8.46
N PRO A 98 -0.87 -2.81 -9.62
CA PRO A 98 -1.47 -2.54 -10.93
C PRO A 98 -2.80 -3.24 -11.17
N PHE A 99 -2.99 -4.44 -10.61
CA PHE A 99 -4.29 -5.14 -10.68
C PHE A 99 -5.38 -4.43 -9.90
N VAL A 100 -5.05 -3.84 -8.76
CA VAL A 100 -5.98 -3.01 -7.96
C VAL A 100 -6.33 -1.73 -8.71
N LEU A 101 -5.35 -1.06 -9.31
CA LEU A 101 -5.58 0.13 -10.14
C LEU A 101 -6.50 -0.16 -11.33
N LYS A 102 -6.37 -1.34 -11.94
CA LYS A 102 -7.26 -1.77 -13.03
C LYS A 102 -8.71 -1.91 -12.54
N ILE A 103 -8.92 -2.49 -11.36
CA ILE A 103 -10.24 -2.61 -10.74
C ILE A 103 -10.81 -1.21 -10.45
N HIS A 104 -10.02 -0.32 -9.87
CA HIS A 104 -10.45 1.06 -9.60
C HIS A 104 -10.89 1.77 -10.89
N LYS A 105 -10.15 1.57 -11.98
CA LYS A 105 -10.52 2.15 -13.28
C LYS A 105 -11.85 1.62 -13.79
N ILE A 106 -12.04 0.30 -13.78
CA ILE A 106 -13.29 -0.35 -14.22
C ILE A 106 -14.48 0.20 -13.42
N VAL A 107 -14.36 0.24 -12.09
CA VAL A 107 -15.41 0.76 -11.21
C VAL A 107 -15.72 2.22 -11.52
N LYS A 108 -14.69 3.04 -11.69
CA LYS A 108 -14.84 4.46 -12.01
C LYS A 108 -15.57 4.66 -13.34
N ASP A 109 -15.16 3.95 -14.38
CA ASP A 109 -15.72 4.09 -15.71
C ASP A 109 -17.20 3.63 -15.73
N ALA A 110 -17.51 2.48 -15.16
CA ALA A 110 -18.88 1.96 -15.04
C ALA A 110 -19.78 2.89 -14.19
N SER A 111 -19.26 3.42 -13.10
CA SER A 111 -20.02 4.38 -12.27
C SER A 111 -20.34 5.67 -13.02
N ALA A 112 -19.44 6.13 -13.88
CA ALA A 112 -19.65 7.33 -14.70
C ALA A 112 -20.72 7.10 -15.79
N GLU A 113 -20.89 5.86 -16.25
CA GLU A 113 -21.94 5.43 -17.18
C GLU A 113 -23.31 5.23 -16.49
N GLY A 114 -23.36 5.32 -15.16
CA GLY A 114 -24.57 5.14 -14.37
C GLY A 114 -24.89 3.69 -14.02
N ASP A 115 -23.96 2.79 -14.21
CA ASP A 115 -24.11 1.37 -13.89
C ASP A 115 -24.16 1.14 -12.39
N GLN A 116 -24.96 0.16 -11.99
CA GLN A 116 -24.97 -0.34 -10.62
C GLN A 116 -23.82 -1.35 -10.45
N ILE A 117 -22.90 -1.04 -9.53
CA ILE A 117 -21.67 -1.81 -9.35
C ILE A 117 -21.82 -2.78 -8.19
N VAL A 118 -21.49 -4.05 -8.45
CA VAL A 118 -21.39 -5.09 -7.42
C VAL A 118 -19.97 -5.63 -7.41
N ILE A 119 -19.29 -5.55 -6.25
CA ILE A 119 -17.96 -6.12 -6.06
C ILE A 119 -18.11 -7.42 -5.27
N CYS A 120 -17.70 -8.53 -5.87
CA CYS A 120 -17.68 -9.84 -5.23
C CYS A 120 -16.26 -10.17 -4.78
N LEU A 121 -16.09 -10.47 -3.50
CA LEU A 121 -14.82 -10.90 -2.92
C LEU A 121 -14.93 -12.34 -2.44
N LEU A 122 -13.83 -13.08 -2.53
CA LEU A 122 -13.74 -14.40 -1.92
C LEU A 122 -13.72 -14.24 -0.39
N TYR A 123 -14.69 -14.86 0.27
CA TYR A 123 -14.84 -14.75 1.72
C TYR A 123 -13.65 -15.32 2.51
N THR A 124 -12.93 -16.28 1.93
CA THR A 124 -11.74 -16.92 2.51
C THR A 124 -10.43 -16.21 2.15
N SER A 125 -10.48 -15.18 1.31
CA SER A 125 -9.31 -14.35 1.05
C SER A 125 -8.97 -13.60 2.34
N PRO A 126 -7.70 -13.65 2.80
CA PRO A 126 -7.32 -12.80 3.93
C PRO A 126 -7.65 -11.37 3.54
N SER A 127 -8.55 -10.78 4.29
CA SER A 127 -8.93 -9.39 4.09
C SER A 127 -7.69 -8.52 4.25
N PRO A 128 -7.40 -7.69 3.29
CA PRO A 128 -6.34 -6.72 3.47
C PRO A 128 -6.66 -5.75 4.60
#